data_44f267ff0e9736ddab2e6dff221accab
#
_entry.id   44f267ff0e9736ddab2e6dff221accab
#
_cell.length_a   1.000
_cell.length_b   1.000
_cell.length_c   1.000
_cell.angle_alpha   90.00
_cell.angle_beta   90.00
_cell.angle_gamma   90.00
#
_symmetry.space_group_name_H-M   'P 1'
#
loop_
_entity.id
_entity.type
_entity.pdbx_description
1 polymer ?
#
loop_
_entity_poly.entity_id
_entity_poly.type
_entity_poly.pdbx_seq_one_letter_code
_entity_poly.pdbx_strand_id
1 'polypeptide(L)'
;MKIGIFDSGIGGLTVFKEISKALPSFEIVYLGDTARLPYGIKSKRTIDHYSIKNIDFLKSLDCEIIVIACNTASSYSARLLKNKYKIPIFDVISSGVTAALKLNPKNLGVIGTNS
;
A
#
# COMPACT_ATOMS: atom_id res chain seq x y z
N MET A 1 -1.12 18.97 3.47
CA MET A 1 -0.93 17.77 2.60
C MET A 1 -1.46 16.55 3.33
N LYS A 2 -2.26 15.75 2.66
CA LYS A 2 -2.95 14.60 3.25
C LYS A 2 -2.50 13.30 2.57
N ILE A 3 -2.11 12.32 3.38
CA ILE A 3 -1.65 11.00 2.93
C ILE A 3 -2.76 9.98 3.17
N GLY A 4 -3.18 9.26 2.13
CA GLY A 4 -4.07 8.12 2.24
C GLY A 4 -3.27 6.82 2.30
N ILE A 5 -3.52 6.00 3.30
CA ILE A 5 -2.92 4.66 3.43
C ILE A 5 -4.05 3.64 3.32
N PHE A 6 -3.94 2.65 2.44
CA PHE A 6 -4.89 1.54 2.47
C PHE A 6 -4.21 0.18 2.65
N ASP A 7 -4.91 -0.68 3.34
CA ASP A 7 -4.56 -2.08 3.57
C ASP A 7 -5.81 -2.96 3.43
N SER A 8 -5.62 -4.25 3.22
CA SER A 8 -6.72 -5.22 3.24
C SER A 8 -7.33 -5.41 4.63
N GLY A 9 -6.63 -5.03 5.70
CA GLY A 9 -7.05 -5.23 7.09
C GLY A 9 -6.42 -4.26 8.07
N ILE A 10 -5.75 -4.79 9.08
CA ILE A 10 -5.15 -4.04 10.18
C ILE A 10 -3.61 -4.07 10.20
N GLY A 11 -2.98 -4.97 9.42
CA GLY A 11 -1.52 -5.12 9.39
C GLY A 11 -0.80 -3.84 8.93
N GLY A 12 -1.41 -3.09 8.04
CA GLY A 12 -0.89 -1.81 7.55
C GLY A 12 -0.82 -0.70 8.59
N LEU A 13 -1.37 -0.90 9.80
CA LEU A 13 -1.19 0.03 10.93
C LEU A 13 0.28 0.12 11.36
N THR A 14 1.09 -0.89 11.08
CA THR A 14 2.55 -0.81 11.29
C THR A 14 3.19 0.24 10.37
N VAL A 15 2.76 0.29 9.12
CA VAL A 15 3.18 1.30 8.13
C VAL A 15 2.67 2.68 8.54
N PHE A 16 1.40 2.79 8.91
CA PHE A 16 0.81 4.03 9.44
C PHE A 16 1.64 4.60 10.60
N LYS A 17 1.99 3.76 11.57
CA LYS A 17 2.76 4.17 12.75
C LYS A 17 4.11 4.79 12.37
N GLU A 18 4.83 4.19 11.44
CA GLU A 18 6.15 4.70 11.04
C GLU A 18 6.04 5.98 10.19
N ILE A 19 5.04 6.06 9.31
CA ILE A 19 4.79 7.29 8.53
C ILE A 19 4.39 8.44 9.45
N SER A 20 3.50 8.22 10.42
CA SER A 20 3.06 9.27 11.34
C SER A 20 4.19 9.81 12.22
N LYS A 21 5.15 8.97 12.59
CA LYS A 21 6.36 9.42 13.30
C LYS A 21 7.30 10.23 12.40
N ALA A 22 7.50 9.78 11.17
CA ALA A 22 8.42 10.41 10.23
C ALA A 22 7.89 11.75 9.67
N LEU A 23 6.56 11.86 9.54
CA LEU A 23 5.88 13.00 8.92
C LEU A 23 4.77 13.56 9.83
N PRO A 24 5.11 14.07 11.03
CA PRO A 24 4.13 14.48 12.03
C PRO A 24 3.27 15.69 11.63
N SER A 25 3.69 16.45 10.62
CA SER A 25 2.93 17.60 10.09
C SER A 25 1.91 17.22 9.01
N PHE A 26 1.87 15.96 8.59
CA PHE A 26 0.93 15.50 7.57
C PHE A 26 -0.33 14.91 8.22
N GLU A 27 -1.48 15.22 7.64
CA GLU A 27 -2.72 14.53 7.96
C GLU A 27 -2.71 13.15 7.30
N ILE A 28 -3.05 12.11 8.05
CA ILE A 28 -3.05 10.73 7.54
C ILE A 28 -4.44 10.12 7.68
N VAL A 29 -4.96 9.59 6.59
CA VAL A 29 -6.20 8.79 6.55
C VAL A 29 -5.81 7.33 6.33
N TYR A 30 -6.21 6.45 7.24
CA TYR A 30 -6.03 5.01 7.12
C TYR A 30 -7.33 4.32 6.75
N LEU A 31 -7.30 3.53 5.69
CA LEU A 31 -8.42 2.70 5.22
C LEU A 31 -8.05 1.23 5.31
N GLY A 32 -8.63 0.51 6.26
CA GLY A 32 -8.57 -0.96 6.33
C GLY A 32 -9.80 -1.56 5.66
N ASP A 33 -9.62 -2.24 4.53
CA ASP A 33 -10.71 -2.86 3.76
C ASP A 33 -11.14 -4.21 4.37
N THR A 34 -11.47 -4.19 5.65
CA THR A 34 -11.75 -5.38 6.45
C THR A 34 -12.97 -6.17 5.98
N ALA A 35 -13.91 -5.51 5.30
CA ALA A 35 -15.11 -6.15 4.76
C ALA A 35 -14.81 -7.15 3.61
N ARG A 36 -13.63 -7.03 2.97
CA ARG A 36 -13.23 -7.82 1.79
C ARG A 36 -12.05 -8.75 2.05
N LEU A 37 -11.68 -8.94 3.31
CA LEU A 37 -10.65 -9.91 3.71
C LEU A 37 -11.04 -11.35 3.35
N PRO A 38 -10.05 -12.23 3.09
CA PRO A 38 -8.64 -11.93 2.85
C PRO A 38 -8.37 -11.63 1.36
N TYR A 39 -7.46 -10.71 1.09
CA TYR A 39 -7.05 -10.39 -0.30
C TYR A 39 -6.23 -11.52 -0.95
N GLY A 40 -5.40 -12.23 -0.19
CA GLY A 40 -4.44 -13.19 -0.70
C GLY A 40 -5.01 -14.40 -1.46
N ILE A 41 -6.31 -14.69 -1.29
CA ILE A 41 -7.00 -15.79 -2.01
C ILE A 41 -7.83 -15.30 -3.20
N LYS A 42 -7.84 -14.00 -3.47
CA LYS A 42 -8.66 -13.41 -4.53
C LYS A 42 -7.88 -13.31 -5.84
N SER A 43 -8.61 -13.31 -6.96
CA SER A 43 -8.00 -13.10 -8.26
C SER A 43 -7.36 -11.72 -8.40
N LYS A 44 -6.34 -11.60 -9.25
CA LYS A 44 -5.72 -10.31 -9.58
C LYS A 44 -6.77 -9.27 -9.99
N ARG A 45 -7.72 -9.64 -10.86
CA ARG A 45 -8.81 -8.76 -11.32
C ARG A 45 -9.63 -8.22 -10.16
N THR A 46 -9.94 -9.05 -9.18
CA THR A 46 -10.70 -8.65 -7.98
C THR A 46 -9.88 -7.68 -7.14
N ILE A 47 -8.59 -7.95 -6.93
CA ILE A 47 -7.69 -7.08 -6.15
C ILE A 47 -7.50 -5.73 -6.86
N ASP A 48 -7.33 -5.72 -8.18
CA ASP A 48 -7.25 -4.49 -8.97
C ASP A 48 -8.52 -3.63 -8.77
N HIS A 49 -9.71 -4.26 -8.85
CA HIS A 49 -10.97 -3.56 -8.64
C HIS A 49 -11.09 -2.97 -7.23
N TYR A 50 -10.77 -3.73 -6.19
CA TYR A 50 -10.81 -3.26 -4.80
C TYR A 50 -9.80 -2.14 -4.56
N SER A 51 -8.59 -2.28 -5.07
CA SER A 51 -7.55 -1.27 -4.92
C SER A 51 -7.93 0.06 -5.59
N ILE A 52 -8.56 0.01 -6.77
CA ILE A 52 -9.11 1.19 -7.44
C ILE A 52 -10.17 1.86 -6.55
N LYS A 53 -11.13 1.10 -6.02
CA LYS A 53 -12.18 1.63 -5.13
C LYS A 53 -11.60 2.27 -3.87
N ASN A 54 -10.58 1.65 -3.27
CA ASN A 54 -9.92 2.18 -2.08
C ASN A 54 -9.22 3.51 -2.38
N ILE A 55 -8.51 3.62 -3.52
CA ILE A 55 -7.88 4.89 -3.93
C ILE A 55 -8.93 5.96 -4.25
N ASP A 56 -9.99 5.62 -4.99
CA ASP A 56 -11.06 6.57 -5.31
C ASP A 56 -11.69 7.13 -4.03
N PHE A 57 -11.91 6.27 -3.02
CA PHE A 57 -12.43 6.69 -1.73
C PHE A 57 -11.44 7.63 -1.01
N LEU A 58 -10.16 7.28 -0.92
CA LEU A 58 -9.15 8.13 -0.28
C LEU A 58 -9.00 9.47 -1.01
N LYS A 59 -9.10 9.49 -2.33
CA LYS A 59 -9.11 10.73 -3.12
C LYS A 59 -10.34 11.58 -2.85
N SER A 60 -11.50 10.98 -2.61
CA SER A 60 -12.71 11.73 -2.21
C SER A 60 -12.59 12.40 -0.84
N LEU A 61 -11.59 11.99 -0.04
CA LEU A 61 -11.20 12.62 1.23
C LEU A 61 -10.01 13.58 1.08
N ASP A 62 -9.71 14.03 -0.14
CA ASP A 62 -8.64 14.96 -0.49
C ASP A 62 -7.22 14.42 -0.19
N CYS A 63 -7.03 13.11 -0.23
CA CYS A 63 -5.69 12.54 -0.14
C CYS A 63 -4.90 12.80 -1.43
N GLU A 64 -3.74 13.43 -1.30
CA GLU A 64 -2.86 13.85 -2.39
C GLU A 64 -1.74 12.85 -2.65
N ILE A 65 -1.44 12.00 -1.67
CA ILE A 65 -0.43 10.93 -1.73
C ILE A 65 -1.10 9.63 -1.28
N ILE A 66 -0.81 8.52 -1.95
CA ILE A 66 -1.32 7.20 -1.56
C ILE A 66 -0.18 6.26 -1.18
N VAL A 67 -0.39 5.50 -0.11
CA VAL A 67 0.47 4.40 0.30
C VAL A 67 -0.32 3.09 0.29
N ILE A 68 0.14 2.12 -0.48
CA ILE A 68 -0.40 0.77 -0.52
C ILE A 68 0.33 -0.05 0.54
N ALA A 69 -0.29 -0.23 1.70
CA ALA A 69 0.30 -0.96 2.84
C ALA A 69 0.07 -2.48 2.78
N CYS A 70 -0.80 -2.94 1.88
CA CYS A 70 -1.09 -4.35 1.65
C CYS A 70 -0.07 -4.97 0.69
N ASN A 71 0.61 -6.06 1.11
CA ASN A 71 1.56 -6.77 0.24
C ASN A 71 0.88 -7.35 -1.01
N THR A 72 -0.28 -7.98 -0.89
CA THR A 72 -1.04 -8.54 -2.01
C THR A 72 -1.45 -7.45 -3.01
N ALA A 73 -2.00 -6.34 -2.54
CA ALA A 73 -2.35 -5.21 -3.41
C ALA A 73 -1.12 -4.56 -4.04
N SER A 74 -0.01 -4.47 -3.32
CA SER A 74 1.28 -3.98 -3.85
C SER A 74 1.77 -4.86 -5.00
N SER A 75 1.75 -6.18 -4.82
CA SER A 75 2.19 -7.16 -5.84
C SER A 75 1.33 -7.09 -7.10
N TYR A 76 0.02 -7.16 -6.96
CA TYR A 76 -0.89 -7.24 -8.11
C TYR A 76 -1.20 -5.91 -8.76
N SER A 77 -1.38 -4.84 -7.98
CA SER A 77 -2.07 -3.64 -8.44
C SER A 77 -1.19 -2.39 -8.50
N ALA A 78 -0.02 -2.35 -7.84
CA ALA A 78 0.77 -1.12 -7.74
C ALA A 78 1.11 -0.52 -9.11
N ARG A 79 1.53 -1.34 -10.09
CA ARG A 79 1.85 -0.88 -11.45
C ARG A 79 0.62 -0.29 -12.16
N LEU A 80 -0.52 -0.97 -12.08
CA LEU A 80 -1.78 -0.50 -12.65
C LEU A 80 -2.17 0.86 -12.06
N LEU A 81 -2.11 0.97 -10.73
CA LEU A 81 -2.54 2.15 -9.99
C LEU A 81 -1.63 3.35 -10.27
N LYS A 82 -0.31 3.15 -10.29
CA LYS A 82 0.67 4.19 -10.67
C LYS A 82 0.47 4.71 -12.09
N ASN A 83 0.03 3.87 -13.01
CA ASN A 83 -0.27 4.28 -14.38
C ASN A 83 -1.63 4.99 -14.51
N LYS A 84 -2.61 4.59 -13.67
CA LYS A 84 -3.97 5.13 -13.74
C LYS A 84 -4.11 6.50 -13.09
N TYR A 85 -3.41 6.74 -11.98
CA TYR A 85 -3.55 7.96 -11.19
C TYR A 85 -2.34 8.88 -11.34
N LYS A 86 -2.59 10.19 -11.50
CA LYS A 86 -1.53 11.22 -11.61
C LYS A 86 -1.09 11.78 -10.26
N ILE A 87 -1.16 10.99 -9.21
CA ILE A 87 -0.71 11.34 -7.86
C ILE A 87 0.40 10.40 -7.42
N PRO A 88 1.28 10.81 -6.49
CA PRO A 88 2.30 9.92 -5.95
C PRO A 88 1.67 8.69 -5.28
N ILE A 89 2.10 7.50 -5.72
CA ILE A 89 1.68 6.23 -5.11
C ILE A 89 2.92 5.44 -4.73
N PHE A 90 3.02 5.12 -3.45
CA PHE A 90 4.07 4.29 -2.87
C PHE A 90 3.48 2.93 -2.49
N ASP A 91 4.29 1.90 -2.54
CA ASP A 91 3.91 0.55 -2.14
C ASP A 91 4.98 -0.08 -1.25
N VAL A 92 4.56 -0.98 -0.36
CA VAL A 92 5.46 -1.58 0.63
C VAL A 92 6.47 -2.55 0.03
N ILE A 93 6.19 -3.16 -1.13
CA ILE A 93 7.13 -4.06 -1.78
C ILE A 93 8.30 -3.26 -2.38
N SER A 94 8.01 -2.26 -3.21
CA SER A 94 9.06 -1.41 -3.81
C SER A 94 9.89 -0.69 -2.75
N SER A 95 9.24 -0.20 -1.69
CA SER A 95 9.91 0.44 -0.56
C SER A 95 10.81 -0.52 0.21
N GLY A 96 10.32 -1.76 0.47
CA GLY A 96 11.07 -2.81 1.13
C GLY A 96 12.31 -3.25 0.32
N VAL A 97 12.14 -3.45 -1.00
CA VAL A 97 13.25 -3.77 -1.90
C VAL A 97 14.31 -2.67 -1.88
N THR A 98 13.90 -1.41 -1.99
CA THR A 98 14.82 -0.27 -1.93
C THR A 98 15.61 -0.24 -0.62
N ALA A 99 14.94 -0.47 0.52
CA ALA A 99 15.59 -0.51 1.83
C ALA A 99 16.57 -1.70 1.94
N ALA A 100 16.18 -2.89 1.48
CA ALA A 100 17.02 -4.08 1.51
C ALA A 100 18.30 -3.90 0.66
N LEU A 101 18.19 -3.32 -0.53
CA LEU A 101 19.32 -3.08 -1.41
C LEU A 101 20.33 -2.09 -0.81
N LYS A 102 19.87 -1.10 -0.05
CA LYS A 102 20.77 -0.15 0.65
C LYS A 102 21.66 -0.83 1.70
N LEU A 103 21.23 -1.96 2.26
CA LEU A 103 22.02 -2.74 3.22
C LEU A 103 23.11 -3.59 2.54
N ASN A 104 23.08 -3.69 1.21
CA ASN A 104 24.01 -4.48 0.40
C ASN A 104 24.27 -5.90 0.95
N PRO A 105 23.21 -6.70 1.23
CA PRO A 105 23.35 -8.01 1.85
C PRO A 105 24.00 -9.01 0.90
N LYS A 106 24.88 -9.88 1.43
CA LYS A 106 25.44 -11.00 0.65
C LYS A 106 24.38 -12.06 0.30
N ASN A 107 23.44 -12.28 1.22
CA ASN A 107 22.32 -13.19 1.06
C ASN A 107 21.04 -12.52 1.54
N LEU A 108 19.96 -12.69 0.81
CA LEU A 108 18.64 -12.16 1.13
C LEU A 108 17.61 -13.28 1.07
N GLY A 109 16.91 -13.50 2.17
CA GLY A 109 15.76 -14.40 2.23
C GLY A 109 14.46 -13.63 2.08
N VAL A 110 13.51 -14.18 1.32
CA VAL A 110 12.16 -13.62 1.18
C VAL A 110 11.14 -14.66 1.60
N ILE A 111 10.20 -14.27 2.45
CA ILE A 111 9.04 -15.07 2.83
C ILE A 111 7.77 -14.29 2.51
N GLY A 112 6.77 -14.95 1.98
CA GLY A 112 5.52 -14.31 1.57
C GLY A 112 4.51 -15.30 1.01
N THR A 113 3.40 -14.76 0.53
CA THR A 113 2.38 -15.52 -0.21
C THR A 113 2.79 -15.69 -1.68
N ASN A 114 2.05 -16.53 -2.42
CA ASN A 114 2.30 -16.77 -3.86
C ASN A 114 1.78 -15.64 -4.79
N SER A 115 1.30 -14.56 -4.21
CA SER A 115 0.78 -13.40 -4.97
C SER A 115 1.88 -12.46 -5.43
#